data_4907f5f6d8cd0ab2c73c2c76442d10bd
#
_entry.id   4907f5f6d8cd0ab2c73c2c76442d10bd
#
_cell.length_a   1.000
_cell.length_b   1.000
_cell.length_c   1.000
_cell.angle_alpha   90.00
_cell.angle_beta   90.00
_cell.angle_gamma   90.00
#
_symmetry.space_group_name_H-M   'P 1'
#
loop_
_entity.id
_entity.type
_entity.pdbx_description
1 polymer ?
#
loop_
_entity_poly.entity_id
_entity_poly.type
_entity_poly.pdbx_seq_one_letter_code
_entity_poly.pdbx_strand_id
1 'polypeptide(L)'
;MSGRAKEELEGVSLLGNQKVSYPTDYAPEMLETFPNKHPENDYFVKFNCPEFTSLCPMTGQPDFATIYISYVPGERMVESKSLKLYLFSFRNHGDFHEDCVNIIMKDLIRLMDPKYIEVWGKCTPRGGISIDPYCNYGKKGTRWEQVAFERLTHHDLYPEKVDNR
;
A
#
# COMPACT_ATOMS: atom_id res chain seq x y z
N MET A 1 -4.35 22.22 -21.87
CA MET A 1 -4.24 21.11 -20.90
C MET A 1 -2.90 20.44 -21.16
N SER A 2 -1.92 20.59 -20.31
CA SER A 2 -0.65 19.87 -20.42
C SER A 2 -0.82 18.49 -19.79
N GLY A 3 -1.25 17.51 -20.57
CA GLY A 3 -1.17 16.11 -20.17
C GLY A 3 0.30 15.71 -19.92
N ARG A 4 0.52 14.57 -19.26
CA ARG A 4 1.85 13.98 -19.15
C ARG A 4 2.35 13.58 -20.55
N ALA A 5 3.60 13.87 -20.86
CA ALA A 5 4.24 13.42 -22.07
C ALA A 5 4.46 11.90 -22.03
N LYS A 6 4.59 11.25 -23.19
CA LYS A 6 4.84 9.80 -23.27
C LYS A 6 6.10 9.39 -22.49
N GLU A 7 7.13 10.21 -22.55
CA GLU A 7 8.42 10.00 -21.88
C GLU A 7 8.30 10.00 -20.34
N GLU A 8 7.30 10.72 -19.82
CA GLU A 8 7.02 10.76 -18.36
C GLU A 8 6.28 9.50 -17.86
N LEU A 9 5.79 8.69 -18.78
CA LEU A 9 5.13 7.42 -18.51
C LEU A 9 6.02 6.22 -18.86
N GLU A 10 7.31 6.46 -19.08
CA GLU A 10 8.27 5.41 -19.33
C GLU A 10 8.35 4.46 -18.12
N GLY A 11 8.21 3.16 -18.36
CA GLY A 11 8.11 2.14 -17.32
C GLY A 11 6.70 1.81 -16.83
N VAL A 12 5.65 2.45 -17.42
CA VAL A 12 4.25 2.15 -17.13
C VAL A 12 3.62 1.40 -18.31
N SER A 13 3.57 0.09 -18.23
CA SER A 13 3.09 -0.78 -19.35
C SER A 13 1.60 -1.12 -19.28
N LEU A 14 0.98 -0.99 -18.09
CA LEU A 14 -0.39 -1.44 -17.84
C LEU A 14 -1.47 -0.37 -18.12
N LEU A 15 -1.08 0.84 -18.51
CA LEU A 15 -2.00 1.89 -18.94
C LEU A 15 -2.48 1.62 -20.37
N GLY A 16 -3.75 1.24 -20.56
CA GLY A 16 -4.36 1.09 -21.89
C GLY A 16 -5.51 0.09 -21.97
N ASN A 17 -6.05 -0.09 -23.17
CA ASN A 17 -7.23 -0.94 -23.46
C ASN A 17 -6.91 -2.45 -23.59
N GLN A 18 -5.83 -2.94 -23.00
CA GLN A 18 -5.49 -4.36 -23.04
C GLN A 18 -6.25 -5.12 -21.95
N LYS A 19 -6.71 -6.32 -22.27
CA LYS A 19 -7.18 -7.28 -21.26
C LYS A 19 -6.02 -7.58 -20.32
N VAL A 20 -6.19 -7.25 -19.05
CA VAL A 20 -5.21 -7.53 -18.01
C VAL A 20 -5.51 -8.89 -17.42
N SER A 21 -4.51 -9.77 -17.38
CA SER A 21 -4.57 -10.99 -16.58
C SER A 21 -4.43 -10.63 -15.11
N TYR A 22 -5.37 -11.08 -14.28
CA TYR A 22 -5.25 -10.93 -12.83
C TYR A 22 -4.32 -12.02 -12.29
N PRO A 23 -3.31 -11.67 -11.50
CA PRO A 23 -2.45 -12.65 -10.86
C PRO A 23 -3.26 -13.48 -9.86
N THR A 24 -2.97 -14.77 -9.76
CA THR A 24 -3.60 -15.69 -8.80
C THR A 24 -2.79 -15.86 -7.53
N ASP A 25 -1.50 -15.51 -7.58
CA ASP A 25 -0.56 -15.63 -6.49
C ASP A 25 0.17 -14.30 -6.27
N TYR A 26 0.75 -14.11 -5.11
CA TYR A 26 1.52 -12.92 -4.76
C TYR A 26 2.54 -12.55 -5.84
N ALA A 27 2.42 -11.33 -6.37
CA ALA A 27 3.10 -10.89 -7.57
C ALA A 27 3.63 -9.44 -7.44
N PRO A 28 4.69 -9.20 -6.64
CA PRO A 28 5.28 -7.87 -6.47
C PRO A 28 5.85 -7.29 -7.75
N GLU A 29 6.20 -8.12 -8.73
CA GLU A 29 6.66 -7.72 -10.07
C GLU A 29 5.60 -7.00 -10.90
N MET A 30 4.33 -7.04 -10.47
CA MET A 30 3.24 -6.28 -11.12
C MET A 30 3.32 -4.78 -10.84
N LEU A 31 4.05 -4.38 -9.81
CA LEU A 31 4.15 -2.98 -9.41
C LEU A 31 4.97 -2.16 -10.40
N GLU A 32 4.41 -1.04 -10.82
CA GLU A 32 5.05 -0.08 -11.72
C GLU A 32 5.12 1.32 -11.10
N THR A 33 6.03 2.14 -11.59
CA THR A 33 6.20 3.53 -11.16
C THR A 33 6.25 4.47 -12.32
N PHE A 34 6.01 5.74 -12.03
CA PHE A 34 6.23 6.85 -12.95
C PHE A 34 6.93 8.03 -12.23
N PRO A 35 7.58 8.95 -12.96
CA PRO A 35 8.28 10.08 -12.35
C PRO A 35 7.34 11.01 -11.60
N ASN A 36 7.79 11.49 -10.43
CA ASN A 36 7.18 12.60 -9.72
C ASN A 36 7.61 13.92 -10.38
N LYS A 37 6.65 14.76 -10.77
CA LYS A 37 6.94 16.08 -11.34
C LYS A 37 7.32 17.14 -10.31
N HIS A 38 7.09 16.88 -9.04
CA HIS A 38 7.25 17.84 -7.95
C HIS A 38 8.03 17.21 -6.77
N PRO A 39 9.24 16.67 -7.01
CA PRO A 39 10.02 16.00 -5.96
C PRO A 39 10.49 16.97 -4.86
N GLU A 40 10.55 18.27 -5.16
CA GLU A 40 10.88 19.34 -4.23
C GLU A 40 9.76 19.64 -3.22
N ASN A 41 8.52 19.29 -3.53
CA ASN A 41 7.38 19.49 -2.64
C ASN A 41 7.15 18.30 -1.74
N ASP A 42 6.72 18.58 -0.51
CA ASP A 42 6.25 17.55 0.42
C ASP A 42 4.72 17.53 0.41
N TYR A 43 4.17 16.44 -0.08
CA TYR A 43 2.73 16.20 -0.11
C TYR A 43 2.40 14.74 0.07
N PHE A 44 1.22 14.47 0.60
CA PHE A 44 0.73 13.11 0.74
C PHE A 44 -0.04 12.65 -0.50
N VAL A 45 0.25 11.41 -0.90
CA VAL A 45 -0.63 10.62 -1.76
C VAL A 45 -1.26 9.55 -0.89
N LYS A 46 -2.59 9.40 -0.94
CA LYS A 46 -3.32 8.42 -0.16
C LYS A 46 -4.15 7.50 -1.05
N PHE A 47 -4.02 6.20 -0.84
CA PHE A 47 -4.87 5.18 -1.42
C PHE A 47 -5.75 4.58 -0.33
N ASN A 48 -7.03 4.42 -0.63
CA ASN A 48 -7.99 3.68 0.16
C ASN A 48 -8.39 2.44 -0.66
N CYS A 49 -8.04 1.26 -0.17
CA CYS A 49 -8.18 0.00 -0.91
C CYS A 49 -9.14 -0.94 -0.16
N PRO A 50 -10.47 -0.78 -0.34
CA PRO A 50 -11.48 -1.50 0.46
C PRO A 50 -11.71 -2.95 0.02
N GLU A 51 -11.12 -3.38 -1.07
CA GLU A 51 -11.36 -4.70 -1.66
C GLU A 51 -10.20 -5.68 -1.42
N PHE A 52 -9.35 -5.41 -0.42
CA PHE A 52 -8.23 -6.29 -0.10
C PHE A 52 -8.73 -7.61 0.49
N THR A 53 -8.15 -8.71 0.02
CA THR A 53 -8.40 -10.04 0.55
C THR A 53 -7.12 -10.88 0.54
N SER A 54 -6.98 -11.74 1.55
CA SER A 54 -5.91 -12.73 1.69
C SER A 54 -6.48 -14.02 2.28
N LEU A 55 -5.64 -14.98 2.61
CA LEU A 55 -6.05 -16.20 3.29
C LEU A 55 -5.38 -16.30 4.66
N CYS A 56 -6.11 -16.84 5.61
CA CYS A 56 -5.51 -17.25 6.88
C CYS A 56 -4.50 -18.38 6.61
N PRO A 57 -3.23 -18.26 7.03
CA PRO A 57 -2.21 -19.26 6.73
C PRO A 57 -2.46 -20.60 7.43
N MET A 58 -3.27 -20.59 8.50
CA MET A 58 -3.58 -21.79 9.28
C MET A 58 -4.81 -22.53 8.78
N THR A 59 -5.86 -21.81 8.39
CA THR A 59 -7.17 -22.40 8.08
C THR A 59 -7.56 -22.29 6.61
N GLY A 60 -6.88 -21.46 5.84
CA GLY A 60 -7.27 -21.14 4.46
C GLY A 60 -8.56 -20.30 4.35
N GLN A 61 -9.10 -19.81 5.48
CA GLN A 61 -10.28 -18.95 5.46
C GLN A 61 -9.93 -17.64 4.79
N PRO A 62 -10.81 -17.12 3.89
CA PRO A 62 -10.64 -15.79 3.33
C PRO A 62 -10.70 -14.70 4.40
N ASP A 63 -9.76 -13.79 4.33
CA ASP A 63 -9.68 -12.58 5.12
C ASP A 63 -9.95 -11.36 4.26
N PHE A 64 -10.61 -10.36 4.82
CA PHE A 64 -10.98 -9.12 4.12
C PHE A 64 -10.52 -7.92 4.92
N ALA A 65 -10.07 -6.89 4.23
CA ALA A 65 -9.62 -5.65 4.85
C ALA A 65 -9.78 -4.44 3.93
N THR A 66 -9.83 -3.26 4.54
CA THR A 66 -9.50 -2.01 3.85
C THR A 66 -8.03 -1.69 4.13
N ILE A 67 -7.22 -1.60 3.10
CA ILE A 67 -5.82 -1.17 3.22
C ILE A 67 -5.72 0.32 2.90
N TYR A 68 -5.18 1.09 3.84
CA TYR A 68 -4.86 2.50 3.67
C TYR A 68 -3.35 2.63 3.46
N ILE A 69 -2.95 3.23 2.36
CA ILE A 69 -1.56 3.51 2.04
C ILE A 69 -1.42 5.01 1.91
N SER A 70 -0.59 5.63 2.74
CA SER A 70 -0.29 7.06 2.64
C SER A 70 1.22 7.25 2.52
N TYR A 71 1.66 8.03 1.54
CA TYR A 71 3.09 8.26 1.37
C TYR A 71 3.42 9.67 0.87
N VAL A 72 4.62 10.12 1.18
CA VAL A 72 5.22 11.31 0.60
C VAL A 72 6.23 10.86 -0.45
N PRO A 73 5.98 11.14 -1.74
CA PRO A 73 6.85 10.65 -2.80
C PRO A 73 8.23 11.30 -2.79
N GLY A 74 9.23 10.52 -3.21
CA GLY A 74 10.51 11.02 -3.65
C GLY A 74 10.47 11.33 -5.16
N GLU A 75 11.41 10.75 -5.90
CA GLU A 75 11.51 10.91 -7.36
C GLU A 75 10.46 10.12 -8.14
N ARG A 76 9.88 9.08 -7.52
CA ARG A 76 8.94 8.17 -8.19
C ARG A 76 7.66 7.98 -7.40
N MET A 77 6.59 7.67 -8.14
CA MET A 77 5.25 7.43 -7.61
C MET A 77 4.75 6.08 -8.13
N VAL A 78 4.01 5.34 -7.30
CA VAL A 78 3.39 4.08 -7.73
C VAL A 78 2.25 4.33 -8.72
N GLU A 79 2.18 3.49 -9.76
CA GLU A 79 1.09 3.54 -10.72
C GLU A 79 -0.15 2.80 -10.14
N SER A 80 -1.30 3.44 -10.17
CA SER A 80 -2.50 3.00 -9.46
C SER A 80 -3.11 1.70 -9.98
N LYS A 81 -3.04 1.44 -11.29
CA LYS A 81 -3.55 0.20 -11.88
C LYS A 81 -2.65 -0.98 -11.52
N SER A 82 -1.35 -0.78 -11.53
CA SER A 82 -0.38 -1.79 -11.09
C SER A 82 -0.55 -2.10 -9.61
N LEU A 83 -0.75 -1.08 -8.78
CA LEU A 83 -1.04 -1.25 -7.35
C LEU A 83 -2.33 -2.08 -7.14
N LYS A 84 -3.39 -1.81 -7.91
CA LYS A 84 -4.61 -2.60 -7.85
C LYS A 84 -4.35 -4.08 -8.14
N LEU A 85 -3.58 -4.39 -9.18
CA LEU A 85 -3.27 -5.78 -9.56
C LEU A 85 -2.37 -6.45 -8.51
N TYR A 86 -1.42 -5.72 -7.98
CA TYR A 86 -0.56 -6.17 -6.88
C TYR A 86 -1.37 -6.54 -5.63
N LEU A 87 -2.26 -5.65 -5.18
CA LEU A 87 -3.13 -5.94 -4.03
C LEU A 87 -4.08 -7.11 -4.29
N PHE A 88 -4.56 -7.24 -5.52
CA PHE A 88 -5.37 -8.40 -5.93
C PHE A 88 -4.59 -9.72 -5.84
N SER A 89 -3.28 -9.70 -6.04
CA SER A 89 -2.43 -10.90 -5.99
C SER A 89 -2.37 -11.56 -4.61
N PHE A 90 -2.76 -10.84 -3.56
CA PHE A 90 -2.86 -11.41 -2.21
C PHE A 90 -4.05 -12.36 -2.02
N ARG A 91 -4.99 -12.41 -2.96
CA ARG A 91 -6.23 -13.19 -2.81
C ARG A 91 -6.03 -14.64 -2.37
N ASN A 92 -4.99 -15.30 -2.89
CA ASN A 92 -4.66 -16.68 -2.53
C ASN A 92 -3.38 -16.76 -1.67
N HIS A 93 -2.86 -15.63 -1.22
CA HIS A 93 -1.68 -15.57 -0.38
C HIS A 93 -2.07 -15.81 1.08
N GLY A 94 -1.48 -16.84 1.67
CA GLY A 94 -1.71 -17.21 3.07
C GLY A 94 -0.70 -16.54 3.99
N ASP A 95 -1.13 -15.45 4.67
CA ASP A 95 -0.29 -14.76 5.64
C ASP A 95 -1.14 -14.11 6.74
N PHE A 96 -0.53 -13.79 7.89
CA PHE A 96 -1.22 -13.05 8.93
C PHE A 96 -1.43 -11.58 8.51
N HIS A 97 -2.43 -10.93 9.09
CA HIS A 97 -2.77 -9.54 8.78
C HIS A 97 -1.59 -8.59 8.98
N GLU A 98 -0.84 -8.80 10.05
CA GLU A 98 0.36 -8.06 10.42
C GLU A 98 1.46 -8.20 9.37
N ASP A 99 1.63 -9.40 8.83
CA ASP A 99 2.61 -9.67 7.78
C ASP A 99 2.20 -9.02 6.46
N CYS A 100 0.92 -9.12 6.08
CA CYS A 100 0.41 -8.51 4.85
C CYS A 100 0.71 -7.00 4.77
N VAL A 101 0.43 -6.22 5.84
CA VAL A 101 0.70 -4.78 5.81
C VAL A 101 2.19 -4.46 5.76
N ASN A 102 3.03 -5.27 6.43
CA ASN A 102 4.47 -5.12 6.39
C ASN A 102 5.08 -5.49 5.03
N ILE A 103 4.56 -6.53 4.38
CA ILE A 103 4.95 -6.92 3.03
C ILE A 103 4.63 -5.78 2.06
N ILE A 104 3.39 -5.28 2.08
CA ILE A 104 2.95 -4.17 1.22
C ILE A 104 3.86 -2.95 1.42
N MET A 105 4.15 -2.56 2.66
CA MET A 105 5.03 -1.43 2.94
C MET A 105 6.44 -1.64 2.38
N LYS A 106 7.04 -2.81 2.62
CA LYS A 106 8.40 -3.13 2.17
C LYS A 106 8.53 -3.16 0.65
N ASP A 107 7.53 -3.69 -0.05
CA ASP A 107 7.52 -3.71 -1.51
C ASP A 107 7.42 -2.31 -2.09
N LEU A 108 6.55 -1.47 -1.53
CA LEU A 108 6.41 -0.08 -1.96
C LEU A 108 7.65 0.77 -1.64
N ILE A 109 8.34 0.51 -0.52
CA ILE A 109 9.62 1.16 -0.21
C ILE A 109 10.67 0.78 -1.27
N ARG A 110 10.79 -0.51 -1.56
CA ARG A 110 11.74 -1.02 -2.57
C ARG A 110 11.46 -0.47 -3.95
N LEU A 111 10.19 -0.32 -4.29
CA LEU A 111 9.73 0.18 -5.58
C LEU A 111 10.00 1.68 -5.79
N MET A 112 9.68 2.51 -4.80
CA MET A 112 9.59 3.97 -4.98
C MET A 112 10.67 4.76 -4.25
N ASP A 113 11.32 4.18 -3.24
CA ASP A 113 12.19 4.91 -2.29
C ASP A 113 11.52 6.21 -1.78
N PRO A 114 10.33 6.14 -1.15
CA PRO A 114 9.57 7.30 -0.76
C PRO A 114 10.27 8.06 0.39
N LYS A 115 9.99 9.35 0.54
CA LYS A 115 10.43 10.13 1.70
C LYS A 115 9.82 9.60 2.99
N TYR A 116 8.53 9.23 2.93
CA TYR A 116 7.74 8.66 4.02
C TYR A 116 6.67 7.73 3.46
N ILE A 117 6.33 6.68 4.19
CA ILE A 117 5.18 5.81 3.89
C ILE A 117 4.60 5.23 5.17
N GLU A 118 3.29 5.08 5.19
CA GLU A 118 2.56 4.28 6.19
C GLU A 118 1.56 3.37 5.50
N VAL A 119 1.36 2.19 6.08
CA VAL A 119 0.35 1.22 5.66
C VAL A 119 -0.47 0.83 6.88
N TRP A 120 -1.77 0.95 6.77
CA TRP A 120 -2.73 0.60 7.82
C TRP A 120 -3.76 -0.37 7.27
N GLY A 121 -3.85 -1.56 7.85
CA GLY A 121 -4.88 -2.54 7.55
C GLY A 121 -6.04 -2.43 8.54
N LYS A 122 -7.27 -2.31 8.05
CA LYS A 122 -8.48 -2.44 8.85
C LYS A 122 -9.18 -3.71 8.44
N CYS A 123 -8.99 -4.75 9.24
CA CYS A 123 -9.46 -6.10 8.90
C CYS A 123 -10.89 -6.33 9.40
N THR A 124 -11.66 -7.07 8.62
CA THR A 124 -13.02 -7.46 9.01
C THR A 124 -12.96 -8.37 10.23
N PRO A 125 -13.75 -8.08 11.29
CA PRO A 125 -13.76 -8.90 12.49
C PRO A 125 -14.07 -10.36 12.24
N ARG A 126 -13.34 -11.25 12.91
CA ARG A 126 -13.63 -12.68 13.01
C ARG A 126 -13.84 -13.08 14.46
N GLY A 127 -14.96 -13.73 14.77
CA GLY A 127 -15.28 -14.07 16.15
C GLY A 127 -15.42 -12.86 17.08
N GLY A 128 -15.75 -11.68 16.52
CA GLY A 128 -15.87 -10.42 17.27
C GLY A 128 -14.54 -9.71 17.52
N ILE A 129 -13.43 -10.19 16.95
CA ILE A 129 -12.10 -9.59 17.08
C ILE A 129 -11.68 -8.99 15.75
N SER A 130 -11.43 -7.67 15.70
CA SER A 130 -10.74 -7.02 14.59
C SER A 130 -9.25 -6.89 14.90
N ILE A 131 -8.44 -6.98 13.87
CA ILE A 131 -6.99 -6.79 13.95
C ILE A 131 -6.65 -5.68 12.96
N ASP A 132 -6.14 -4.56 13.46
CA ASP A 132 -5.88 -3.37 12.65
C ASP A 132 -4.39 -3.01 12.68
N PRO A 133 -3.50 -3.78 12.02
CA PRO A 133 -2.07 -3.53 12.05
C PRO A 133 -1.71 -2.24 11.32
N TYR A 134 -0.76 -1.50 11.89
CA TYR A 134 -0.20 -0.27 11.36
C TYR A 134 1.32 -0.36 11.32
N CYS A 135 1.92 0.03 10.23
CA CYS A 135 3.36 0.17 10.10
C CYS A 135 3.71 1.44 9.32
N ASN A 136 4.90 1.99 9.56
CA ASN A 136 5.38 3.14 8.82
C ASN A 136 6.91 3.12 8.65
N TYR A 137 7.39 3.98 7.76
CA TYR A 137 8.79 4.16 7.45
C TYR A 137 9.06 5.62 7.07
N GLY A 138 10.16 6.16 7.58
CA GLY A 138 10.73 7.42 7.14
C GLY A 138 12.13 7.18 6.54
N LYS A 139 12.45 7.86 5.44
CA LYS A 139 13.73 7.69 4.75
C LYS A 139 14.90 7.95 5.69
N LYS A 140 15.78 6.94 5.83
CA LYS A 140 16.91 6.95 6.76
C LYS A 140 17.88 8.10 6.46
N GLY A 141 18.42 8.71 7.53
CA GLY A 141 19.33 9.84 7.42
C GLY A 141 18.66 11.15 7.02
N THR A 142 17.33 11.23 7.06
CA THR A 142 16.55 12.43 6.76
C THR A 142 15.59 12.78 7.91
N ARG A 143 14.99 13.98 7.87
CA ARG A 143 13.95 14.39 8.83
C ARG A 143 12.76 13.44 8.88
N TRP A 144 12.57 12.63 7.86
CA TRP A 144 11.44 11.70 7.76
C TRP A 144 11.51 10.54 8.74
N GLU A 145 12.70 10.19 9.24
CA GLU A 145 12.83 9.22 10.35
C GLU A 145 12.13 9.73 11.61
N GLN A 146 12.32 11.03 11.94
CA GLN A 146 11.67 11.64 13.08
C GLN A 146 10.16 11.74 12.89
N VAL A 147 9.70 12.11 11.68
CA VAL A 147 8.27 12.13 11.33
C VAL A 147 7.64 10.74 11.52
N ALA A 148 8.32 9.67 11.06
CA ALA A 148 7.84 8.31 11.22
C ALA A 148 7.75 7.90 12.70
N PHE A 149 8.75 8.23 13.50
CA PHE A 149 8.74 7.97 14.95
C PHE A 149 7.61 8.70 15.65
N GLU A 150 7.44 9.99 15.39
CA GLU A 150 6.36 10.81 15.98
C GLU A 150 4.99 10.25 15.55
N ARG A 151 4.80 9.91 14.28
CA ARG A 151 3.57 9.35 13.77
C ARG A 151 3.22 8.01 14.44
N LEU A 152 4.20 7.15 14.69
CA LEU A 152 4.01 5.88 15.38
C LEU A 152 3.63 6.08 16.85
N THR A 153 4.31 6.99 17.53
CA THR A 153 4.07 7.27 18.98
C THR A 153 2.76 8.01 19.25
N HIS A 154 2.23 8.71 18.24
CA HIS A 154 0.93 9.42 18.30
C HIS A 154 -0.17 8.71 17.52
N HIS A 155 0.05 7.45 17.10
CA HIS A 155 -1.00 6.65 16.51
C HIS A 155 -2.13 6.43 17.53
N ASP A 156 -3.37 6.41 17.06
CA ASP A 156 -4.54 6.27 17.93
C ASP A 156 -4.45 5.01 18.78
N LEU A 157 -4.30 5.23 20.09
CA LEU A 157 -4.26 4.15 21.09
C LEU A 157 -5.66 3.83 21.65
N TYR A 158 -6.66 4.65 21.31
CA TYR A 158 -8.03 4.46 21.77
C TYR A 158 -8.82 3.62 20.78
N PRO A 159 -9.66 2.70 21.28
CA PRO A 159 -10.50 1.90 20.40
C PRO A 159 -11.47 2.82 19.64
N GLU A 160 -11.48 2.70 18.32
CA GLU A 160 -12.54 3.26 17.50
C GLU A 160 -13.88 2.61 17.84
N LYS A 161 -14.98 3.24 17.44
CA LYS A 161 -16.26 2.55 17.46
C LYS A 161 -16.14 1.25 16.66
N VAL A 162 -16.54 0.15 17.29
CA VAL A 162 -16.66 -1.12 16.59
C VAL A 162 -17.74 -0.92 15.52
N ASP A 163 -17.33 -0.86 14.27
CA ASP A 163 -18.23 -0.93 13.14
C ASP A 163 -18.11 -2.32 12.49
N ASN A 164 -19.20 -2.80 11.94
CA ASN A 164 -19.20 -4.03 11.15
C ASN A 164 -18.70 -3.67 9.74
N ARG A 165 -17.43 -3.48 9.60
CA ARG A 165 -16.78 -3.11 8.32
C ARG A 165 -17.01 -4.18 7.25
#